data_6728bd59820db20d675d07366ae2958f
#
_entry.id   6728bd59820db20d675d07366ae2958f
#
_cell.length_a   1.000
_cell.length_b   1.000
_cell.length_c   1.000
_cell.angle_alpha   90.00
_cell.angle_beta   90.00
_cell.angle_gamma   90.00
#
_symmetry.space_group_name_H-M   'P 1'
#
loop_
_entity.id
_entity.type
_entity.pdbx_description
1 polymer ?
#
loop_
_entity_poly.entity_id
_entity_poly.type
_entity_poly.pdbx_seq_one_letter_code
_entity_poly.pdbx_strand_id
1 'polypeptide(L)'
;MAYTVTTALGVFLLQTTVDSLKINYMDKGSGELVVLLHGWGSNIELFENMSELLARKYHVVAPDMPGFGLSDEPKEPWCVDDYVDFVLKFLEPFAPKKVTFLGHSFGGRVIIKMASRDLPFEIEKVILVDSAGVRPKKTAAQKIRQRNYKIGRKILETAPVKALFPDALEEFRRSHGSADYNSATPVMRQTLVNTVNEDLVEYMPNMKMPVLLVWGENDDATPLSDAKLMKQLMPDAGLVTLKNCGHYSFLEQQFTFNKVLASFMEID
;
A
#
# COMPACT_ATOMS: atom_id res chain seq x y z
N MET A 1 -6.07 -4.40 25.38
CA MET A 1 -7.38 -5.09 25.29
C MET A 1 -7.92 -4.84 23.88
N ALA A 2 -8.15 -5.91 23.13
CA ALA A 2 -8.79 -5.80 21.81
C ALA A 2 -10.31 -5.72 21.99
N TYR A 3 -10.97 -4.77 21.38
CA TYR A 3 -12.43 -4.67 21.35
C TYR A 3 -12.92 -5.24 20.01
N THR A 4 -13.94 -6.11 20.06
CA THR A 4 -14.54 -6.69 18.85
C THR A 4 -15.65 -5.79 18.35
N VAL A 5 -15.57 -5.37 17.09
CA VAL A 5 -16.65 -4.67 16.38
C VAL A 5 -17.17 -5.61 15.30
N THR A 6 -18.48 -5.89 15.29
CA THR A 6 -19.09 -6.72 14.24
C THR A 6 -19.62 -5.82 13.13
N THR A 7 -19.17 -6.05 11.89
CA THR A 7 -19.72 -5.36 10.71
C THR A 7 -21.00 -6.05 10.21
N ALA A 8 -21.76 -5.39 9.35
CA ALA A 8 -22.97 -5.94 8.73
C ALA A 8 -22.73 -7.23 7.90
N LEU A 9 -21.48 -7.56 7.59
CA LEU A 9 -21.05 -8.76 6.85
C LEU A 9 -20.51 -9.89 7.74
N GLY A 10 -20.59 -9.76 9.09
CA GLY A 10 -20.14 -10.81 10.01
C GLY A 10 -18.62 -10.91 10.18
N VAL A 11 -17.86 -9.96 9.69
CA VAL A 11 -16.40 -9.88 9.87
C VAL A 11 -16.11 -9.38 11.28
N PHE A 12 -15.34 -10.13 12.06
CA PHE A 12 -14.84 -9.69 13.37
C PHE A 12 -13.68 -8.73 13.15
N LEU A 13 -13.98 -7.45 13.25
CA LEU A 13 -12.95 -6.39 13.25
C LEU A 13 -12.48 -6.21 14.70
N LEU A 14 -11.18 -6.21 14.88
CA LEU A 14 -10.52 -5.96 16.14
C LEU A 14 -9.94 -4.54 16.14
N GLN A 15 -9.78 -3.99 17.32
CA GLN A 15 -9.09 -2.71 17.50
C GLN A 15 -7.94 -2.85 18.47
N THR A 16 -6.82 -2.23 18.14
CA THR A 16 -5.66 -2.09 18.99
C THR A 16 -5.18 -0.63 18.99
N THR A 17 -4.17 -0.31 19.77
CA THR A 17 -3.55 1.01 19.79
C THR A 17 -2.08 0.89 19.48
N VAL A 18 -1.60 1.63 18.49
CA VAL A 18 -0.19 1.76 18.12
C VAL A 18 0.18 3.24 18.13
N ASP A 19 1.15 3.64 18.94
CA ASP A 19 1.58 5.06 19.10
C ASP A 19 0.42 6.04 19.31
N SER A 20 -0.54 5.69 20.16
CA SER A 20 -1.77 6.47 20.42
C SER A 20 -2.80 6.52 19.29
N LEU A 21 -2.57 5.90 18.14
CA LEU A 21 -3.55 5.74 17.08
C LEU A 21 -4.38 4.49 17.32
N LYS A 22 -5.69 4.59 17.21
CA LYS A 22 -6.58 3.43 17.18
C LYS A 22 -6.48 2.79 15.81
N ILE A 23 -6.14 1.51 15.79
CA ILE A 23 -5.95 0.73 14.58
C ILE A 23 -7.01 -0.35 14.51
N ASN A 24 -7.80 -0.31 13.47
CA ASN A 24 -8.70 -1.37 13.10
C ASN A 24 -7.94 -2.45 12.34
N TYR A 25 -8.18 -3.72 12.64
CA TYR A 25 -7.49 -4.80 11.94
C TYR A 25 -8.34 -6.08 11.89
N MET A 26 -8.02 -6.92 10.92
CA MET A 26 -8.52 -8.28 10.76
C MET A 26 -7.51 -9.24 11.39
N ASP A 27 -8.02 -10.30 12.03
CA ASP A 27 -7.23 -11.39 12.59
C ASP A 27 -7.99 -12.70 12.38
N LYS A 28 -7.41 -13.63 11.60
CA LYS A 28 -8.06 -14.88 11.19
C LYS A 28 -7.08 -16.04 11.15
N GLY A 29 -7.58 -17.25 11.42
CA GLY A 29 -6.81 -18.48 11.27
C GLY A 29 -5.77 -18.68 12.37
N SER A 30 -4.79 -19.56 12.11
CA SER A 30 -3.70 -19.90 13.03
C SER A 30 -2.53 -20.49 12.25
N GLY A 31 -1.33 -20.49 12.82
CA GLY A 31 -0.11 -20.98 12.18
C GLY A 31 0.93 -19.89 11.97
N GLU A 32 1.72 -19.97 10.90
CA GLU A 32 2.71 -18.96 10.55
C GLU A 32 2.03 -17.65 10.13
N LEU A 33 2.64 -16.52 10.47
CA LEU A 33 2.04 -15.21 10.29
C LEU A 33 2.10 -14.74 8.85
N VAL A 34 0.94 -14.35 8.33
CA VAL A 34 0.78 -13.64 7.04
C VAL A 34 0.18 -12.27 7.29
N VAL A 35 0.86 -11.22 6.83
CA VAL A 35 0.43 -9.83 6.99
C VAL A 35 -0.02 -9.27 5.64
N LEU A 36 -1.22 -8.71 5.60
CA LEU A 36 -1.78 -8.09 4.40
C LEU A 36 -1.78 -6.57 4.54
N LEU A 37 -1.17 -5.86 3.57
CA LEU A 37 -1.11 -4.40 3.53
C LEU A 37 -1.84 -3.88 2.28
N HIS A 38 -2.88 -3.08 2.49
CA HIS A 38 -3.77 -2.58 1.42
C HIS A 38 -3.18 -1.38 0.66
N GLY A 39 -3.83 -1.03 -0.47
CA GLY A 39 -3.49 0.12 -1.30
C GLY A 39 -3.92 1.46 -0.69
N TRP A 40 -3.44 2.57 -1.28
CA TRP A 40 -3.86 3.91 -0.91
C TRP A 40 -5.37 4.09 -1.11
N GLY A 41 -6.04 4.77 -0.17
CA GLY A 41 -7.48 5.00 -0.23
C GLY A 41 -8.35 3.75 -0.08
N SER A 42 -7.76 2.61 0.29
CA SER A 42 -8.39 1.32 0.47
C SER A 42 -8.51 0.96 1.95
N ASN A 43 -8.98 -0.25 2.23
CA ASN A 43 -9.10 -0.82 3.56
C ASN A 43 -9.02 -2.35 3.51
N ILE A 44 -9.08 -2.99 4.70
CA ILE A 44 -8.95 -4.45 4.85
C ILE A 44 -10.11 -5.25 4.26
N GLU A 45 -11.28 -4.65 4.03
CA GLU A 45 -12.45 -5.36 3.48
C GLU A 45 -12.16 -5.94 2.08
N LEU A 46 -11.29 -5.28 1.29
CA LEU A 46 -10.88 -5.78 -0.01
C LEU A 46 -10.13 -7.12 0.05
N PHE A 47 -9.60 -7.48 1.20
CA PHE A 47 -8.87 -8.72 1.42
C PHE A 47 -9.72 -9.88 1.93
N GLU A 48 -11.04 -9.70 2.11
CA GLU A 48 -11.90 -10.70 2.73
C GLU A 48 -11.72 -12.10 2.12
N ASN A 49 -11.91 -12.21 0.81
CA ASN A 49 -11.82 -13.49 0.11
C ASN A 49 -10.42 -14.12 0.17
N MET A 50 -9.35 -13.32 -0.01
CA MET A 50 -7.98 -13.84 0.05
C MET A 50 -7.58 -14.20 1.48
N SER A 51 -8.06 -13.45 2.49
CA SER A 51 -7.82 -13.78 3.90
C SER A 51 -8.49 -15.10 4.31
N GLU A 52 -9.68 -15.40 3.81
CA GLU A 52 -10.35 -16.68 4.02
C GLU A 52 -9.56 -17.85 3.42
N LEU A 53 -9.00 -17.67 2.22
CA LEU A 53 -8.14 -18.67 1.61
C LEU A 53 -6.89 -18.92 2.44
N LEU A 54 -6.18 -17.85 2.81
CA LEU A 54 -4.94 -17.92 3.57
C LEU A 54 -5.15 -18.49 4.98
N ALA A 55 -6.26 -18.13 5.65
CA ALA A 55 -6.60 -18.57 7.00
C ALA A 55 -6.85 -20.09 7.12
N ARG A 56 -6.96 -20.82 6.02
CA ARG A 56 -7.03 -22.29 6.04
C ARG A 56 -5.73 -22.92 6.57
N LYS A 57 -4.60 -22.25 6.43
CA LYS A 57 -3.27 -22.77 6.81
C LYS A 57 -2.46 -21.79 7.68
N TYR A 58 -2.75 -20.50 7.60
CA TYR A 58 -1.93 -19.44 8.16
C TYR A 58 -2.69 -18.60 9.19
N HIS A 59 -1.95 -17.94 10.07
CA HIS A 59 -2.46 -16.85 10.89
C HIS A 59 -2.39 -15.55 10.08
N VAL A 60 -3.53 -15.01 9.70
CA VAL A 60 -3.65 -13.85 8.82
C VAL A 60 -4.02 -12.61 9.62
N VAL A 61 -3.21 -11.56 9.53
CA VAL A 61 -3.52 -10.26 10.10
C VAL A 61 -3.45 -9.18 9.04
N ALA A 62 -4.36 -8.23 9.09
CA ALA A 62 -4.41 -7.11 8.16
C ALA A 62 -4.85 -5.85 8.90
N PRO A 63 -3.99 -4.85 9.10
CA PRO A 63 -4.41 -3.56 9.62
C PRO A 63 -5.02 -2.67 8.52
N ASP A 64 -6.05 -1.91 8.86
CA ASP A 64 -6.29 -0.65 8.18
C ASP A 64 -5.11 0.27 8.52
N MET A 65 -4.29 0.59 7.51
CA MET A 65 -3.12 1.45 7.75
C MET A 65 -3.55 2.84 8.20
N PRO A 66 -2.77 3.54 9.06
CA PRO A 66 -3.11 4.87 9.57
C PRO A 66 -3.53 5.85 8.46
N GLY A 67 -4.67 6.50 8.67
CA GLY A 67 -5.31 7.40 7.69
C GLY A 67 -6.29 6.72 6.74
N PHE A 68 -6.55 5.41 6.90
CA PHE A 68 -7.44 4.64 6.04
C PHE A 68 -8.43 3.79 6.82
N GLY A 69 -9.50 3.37 6.15
CA GLY A 69 -10.51 2.49 6.71
C GLY A 69 -11.13 3.05 8.01
N LEU A 70 -11.09 2.25 9.06
CA LEU A 70 -11.58 2.61 10.40
C LEU A 70 -10.43 2.94 11.39
N SER A 71 -9.21 3.06 10.91
CA SER A 71 -8.06 3.49 11.70
C SER A 71 -7.94 5.00 11.79
N ASP A 72 -7.35 5.47 12.90
CA ASP A 72 -7.10 6.90 13.10
C ASP A 72 -6.11 7.43 12.05
N GLU A 73 -6.27 8.72 11.73
CA GLU A 73 -5.34 9.46 10.88
C GLU A 73 -4.12 9.92 11.69
N PRO A 74 -2.89 9.89 11.11
CA PRO A 74 -1.72 10.48 11.74
C PRO A 74 -1.91 11.98 12.00
N LYS A 75 -1.34 12.49 13.08
CA LYS A 75 -1.41 13.94 13.41
C LYS A 75 -0.54 14.81 12.50
N GLU A 76 0.53 14.22 11.97
CA GLU A 76 1.50 14.85 11.07
C GLU A 76 1.64 14.06 9.78
N PRO A 77 2.06 14.69 8.66
CA PRO A 77 2.25 14.00 7.40
C PRO A 77 3.35 12.93 7.49
N TRP A 78 3.04 11.73 7.07
CA TRP A 78 3.95 10.58 7.05
C TRP A 78 4.69 10.42 5.72
N CYS A 79 5.84 9.76 5.76
CA CYS A 79 6.54 9.18 4.62
C CYS A 79 6.44 7.63 4.63
N VAL A 80 7.11 6.94 3.70
CA VAL A 80 7.05 5.47 3.66
C VAL A 80 7.72 4.84 4.89
N ASP A 81 8.77 5.47 5.42
CA ASP A 81 9.47 4.98 6.61
C ASP A 81 8.57 4.99 7.85
N ASP A 82 7.70 6.00 8.00
CA ASP A 82 6.75 6.07 9.12
C ASP A 82 5.72 4.91 9.06
N TYR A 83 5.27 4.54 7.86
CA TYR A 83 4.42 3.36 7.67
C TYR A 83 5.15 2.05 7.96
N VAL A 84 6.45 1.95 7.64
CA VAL A 84 7.27 0.80 8.02
C VAL A 84 7.36 0.71 9.54
N ASP A 85 7.67 1.81 10.22
CA ASP A 85 7.75 1.86 11.69
C ASP A 85 6.41 1.48 12.35
N PHE A 86 5.30 1.95 11.77
CA PHE A 86 3.97 1.54 12.19
C PHE A 86 3.76 0.02 12.07
N VAL A 87 4.09 -0.58 10.91
CA VAL A 87 3.92 -2.03 10.70
C VAL A 87 4.77 -2.82 11.70
N LEU A 88 6.01 -2.41 11.94
CA LEU A 88 6.87 -3.08 12.92
C LEU A 88 6.29 -3.05 14.33
N LYS A 89 5.80 -1.90 14.79
CA LYS A 89 5.14 -1.77 16.09
C LYS A 89 3.81 -2.52 16.16
N PHE A 90 3.03 -2.51 15.10
CA PHE A 90 1.79 -3.30 15.02
C PHE A 90 2.06 -4.79 15.19
N LEU A 91 3.20 -5.29 14.71
CA LEU A 91 3.58 -6.70 14.78
C LEU A 91 4.21 -7.12 16.11
N GLU A 92 4.66 -6.19 16.95
CA GLU A 92 5.30 -6.52 18.24
C GLU A 92 4.48 -7.48 19.14
N PRO A 93 3.15 -7.32 19.29
CA PRO A 93 2.34 -8.23 20.12
C PRO A 93 2.26 -9.67 19.60
N PHE A 94 2.45 -9.85 18.27
CA PHE A 94 2.45 -11.17 17.65
C PHE A 94 3.79 -11.90 17.81
N ALA A 95 4.86 -11.17 18.16
CA ALA A 95 6.22 -11.67 18.37
C ALA A 95 6.69 -12.69 17.30
N PRO A 96 6.53 -12.40 16.01
CA PRO A 96 6.80 -13.37 14.97
C PRO A 96 8.29 -13.65 14.85
N LYS A 97 8.64 -14.93 14.55
CA LYS A 97 10.00 -15.29 14.11
C LYS A 97 10.14 -15.19 12.61
N LYS A 98 9.07 -15.53 11.89
CA LYS A 98 8.95 -15.49 10.44
C LYS A 98 7.63 -14.84 10.05
N VAL A 99 7.64 -14.09 8.95
CA VAL A 99 6.45 -13.41 8.43
C VAL A 99 6.42 -13.51 6.92
N THR A 100 5.28 -13.88 6.36
CA THR A 100 4.99 -13.67 4.94
C THR A 100 4.19 -12.38 4.78
N PHE A 101 4.57 -11.54 3.82
CA PHE A 101 3.86 -10.30 3.53
C PHE A 101 3.15 -10.37 2.18
N LEU A 102 1.93 -9.86 2.14
CA LEU A 102 1.22 -9.57 0.89
C LEU A 102 0.85 -8.09 0.86
N GLY A 103 1.24 -7.38 -0.20
CA GLY A 103 0.93 -5.97 -0.36
C GLY A 103 0.31 -5.66 -1.71
N HIS A 104 -0.82 -4.96 -1.67
CA HIS A 104 -1.42 -4.36 -2.86
C HIS A 104 -0.99 -2.91 -3.00
N SER A 105 -0.55 -2.52 -4.20
CA SER A 105 -0.28 -1.11 -4.55
C SER A 105 0.64 -0.43 -3.52
N PHE A 106 0.12 0.53 -2.73
CA PHE A 106 0.85 1.22 -1.67
C PHE A 106 1.38 0.26 -0.59
N GLY A 107 0.61 -0.78 -0.23
CA GLY A 107 1.08 -1.80 0.72
C GLY A 107 2.35 -2.51 0.27
N GLY A 108 2.48 -2.77 -1.04
CA GLY A 108 3.71 -3.30 -1.61
C GLY A 108 4.89 -2.34 -1.51
N ARG A 109 4.68 -1.03 -1.65
CA ARG A 109 5.68 0.00 -1.42
C ARG A 109 6.24 -0.06 0.01
N VAL A 110 5.36 -0.20 1.00
CA VAL A 110 5.76 -0.33 2.41
C VAL A 110 6.60 -1.60 2.62
N ILE A 111 6.20 -2.73 2.02
CA ILE A 111 6.95 -4.00 2.13
C ILE A 111 8.34 -3.89 1.50
N ILE A 112 8.46 -3.31 0.29
CA ILE A 112 9.76 -3.13 -0.38
C ILE A 112 10.71 -2.29 0.49
N LYS A 113 10.21 -1.20 1.06
CA LYS A 113 11.00 -0.34 1.95
C LYS A 113 11.40 -1.08 3.23
N MET A 114 10.46 -1.81 3.86
CA MET A 114 10.71 -2.58 5.07
C MET A 114 11.75 -3.67 4.86
N ALA A 115 11.70 -4.38 3.74
CA ALA A 115 12.65 -5.44 3.41
C ALA A 115 14.10 -4.96 3.25
N SER A 116 14.35 -3.65 3.19
CA SER A 116 15.68 -3.04 3.16
C SER A 116 16.30 -2.78 4.54
N ARG A 117 15.53 -3.02 5.62
CA ARG A 117 15.95 -2.75 7.00
C ARG A 117 16.38 -4.00 7.73
N ASP A 118 17.13 -3.82 8.82
CA ASP A 118 17.34 -4.88 9.81
C ASP A 118 16.05 -5.08 10.58
N LEU A 119 15.50 -6.29 10.53
CA LEU A 119 14.21 -6.63 11.10
C LEU A 119 14.36 -7.59 12.28
N PRO A 120 13.46 -7.54 13.30
CA PRO A 120 13.47 -8.46 14.42
C PRO A 120 12.94 -9.87 14.06
N PHE A 121 12.55 -10.11 12.80
CA PHE A 121 12.03 -11.36 12.26
C PHE A 121 12.55 -11.59 10.84
N GLU A 122 12.46 -12.82 10.37
CA GLU A 122 12.76 -13.20 8.98
C GLU A 122 11.52 -12.95 8.09
N ILE A 123 11.71 -12.32 6.93
CA ILE A 123 10.68 -12.32 5.88
C ILE A 123 10.81 -13.63 5.10
N GLU A 124 9.82 -14.49 5.20
CA GLU A 124 9.84 -15.81 4.57
C GLU A 124 9.47 -15.76 3.09
N LYS A 125 8.36 -15.09 2.76
CA LYS A 125 7.86 -14.91 1.38
C LYS A 125 7.27 -13.50 1.25
N VAL A 126 7.26 -12.97 0.03
CA VAL A 126 6.58 -11.71 -0.30
C VAL A 126 5.68 -11.90 -1.50
N ILE A 127 4.46 -11.39 -1.43
CA ILE A 127 3.52 -11.32 -2.55
C ILE A 127 3.23 -9.85 -2.83
N LEU A 128 3.57 -9.37 -4.02
CA LEU A 128 3.31 -8.01 -4.47
C LEU A 128 2.24 -8.03 -5.56
N VAL A 129 1.11 -7.43 -5.27
CA VAL A 129 -0.06 -7.41 -6.16
C VAL A 129 -0.24 -5.99 -6.68
N ASP A 130 -0.11 -5.81 -7.99
CA ASP A 130 -0.25 -4.49 -8.64
C ASP A 130 0.51 -3.40 -7.86
N SER A 131 1.75 -3.69 -7.45
CA SER A 131 2.49 -2.98 -6.39
C SER A 131 3.09 -1.67 -6.88
N ALA A 132 2.99 -0.63 -6.07
CA ALA A 132 3.83 0.54 -6.23
C ALA A 132 5.27 0.26 -5.74
N GLY A 133 6.24 1.09 -6.17
CA GLY A 133 7.65 0.95 -5.78
C GLY A 133 8.60 1.57 -6.78
N VAL A 134 8.22 1.53 -8.06
CA VAL A 134 8.94 2.23 -9.14
C VAL A 134 8.37 3.63 -9.29
N ARG A 135 9.25 4.63 -9.34
CA ARG A 135 8.81 5.99 -9.58
C ARG A 135 8.45 6.20 -11.05
N PRO A 136 7.23 6.65 -11.38
CA PRO A 136 6.84 6.87 -12.77
C PRO A 136 7.76 7.85 -13.50
N LYS A 137 8.28 7.45 -14.65
CA LYS A 137 9.06 8.34 -15.53
C LYS A 137 8.13 9.38 -16.16
N LYS A 138 8.32 10.64 -15.80
CA LYS A 138 7.51 11.73 -16.36
C LYS A 138 7.85 11.97 -17.83
N THR A 139 6.82 12.02 -18.68
CA THR A 139 6.94 12.46 -20.06
C THR A 139 7.32 13.94 -20.15
N ALA A 140 7.79 14.40 -21.31
CA ALA A 140 8.09 15.82 -21.53
C ALA A 140 6.86 16.71 -21.26
N ALA A 141 5.68 16.29 -21.71
CA ALA A 141 4.42 17.00 -21.47
C ALA A 141 4.07 17.09 -19.97
N GLN A 142 4.25 15.99 -19.22
CA GLN A 142 4.03 15.98 -17.76
C GLN A 142 5.04 16.87 -17.02
N LYS A 143 6.30 16.93 -17.48
CA LYS A 143 7.32 17.85 -16.92
C LYS A 143 6.93 19.31 -17.14
N ILE A 144 6.43 19.67 -18.34
CA ILE A 144 5.95 21.01 -18.66
C ILE A 144 4.73 21.36 -17.79
N ARG A 145 3.74 20.46 -17.70
CA ARG A 145 2.55 20.65 -16.86
C ARG A 145 2.94 20.86 -15.40
N GLN A 146 3.87 20.07 -14.86
CA GLN A 146 4.37 20.21 -13.50
C GLN A 146 5.11 21.55 -13.29
N ARG A 147 5.90 22.01 -14.28
CA ARG A 147 6.57 23.32 -14.23
C ARG A 147 5.54 24.44 -14.16
N ASN A 148 4.54 24.40 -15.06
CA ASN A 148 3.47 25.41 -15.10
C ASN A 148 2.66 25.42 -13.78
N TYR A 149 2.35 24.24 -13.24
CA TYR A 149 1.72 24.11 -11.92
C TYR A 149 2.56 24.79 -10.82
N LYS A 150 3.89 24.50 -10.77
CA LYS A 150 4.78 25.13 -9.77
C LYS A 150 4.81 26.66 -9.90
N ILE A 151 4.82 27.18 -11.13
CA ILE A 151 4.80 28.63 -11.39
C ILE A 151 3.46 29.23 -10.94
N GLY A 152 2.33 28.64 -11.35
CA GLY A 152 0.99 29.09 -10.97
C GLY A 152 0.80 29.08 -9.45
N ARG A 153 1.20 27.99 -8.79
CA ARG A 153 1.17 27.89 -7.34
C ARG A 153 1.99 29.00 -6.66
N LYS A 154 3.21 29.25 -7.14
CA LYS A 154 4.10 30.28 -6.57
C LYS A 154 3.50 31.69 -6.70
N ILE A 155 2.79 31.99 -7.79
CA ILE A 155 2.06 33.24 -7.98
C ILE A 155 0.91 33.36 -6.98
N LEU A 156 0.10 32.30 -6.85
CA LEU A 156 -1.05 32.26 -5.92
C LEU A 156 -0.63 32.28 -4.45
N GLU A 157 0.58 31.87 -4.10
CA GLU A 157 1.14 31.94 -2.75
C GLU A 157 1.63 33.35 -2.36
N THR A 158 1.70 34.31 -3.31
CA THR A 158 2.13 35.68 -3.00
C THR A 158 1.11 36.43 -2.14
N ALA A 159 1.59 37.24 -1.19
CA ALA A 159 0.73 37.94 -0.21
C ALA A 159 -0.42 38.74 -0.84
N PRO A 160 -0.20 39.57 -1.92
CA PRO A 160 -1.29 40.32 -2.52
C PRO A 160 -2.36 39.45 -3.17
N VAL A 161 -1.96 38.36 -3.84
CA VAL A 161 -2.92 37.45 -4.50
C VAL A 161 -3.71 36.65 -3.46
N LYS A 162 -3.05 36.19 -2.41
CA LYS A 162 -3.70 35.47 -1.31
C LYS A 162 -4.70 36.36 -0.52
N ALA A 163 -4.43 37.66 -0.41
CA ALA A 163 -5.35 38.60 0.23
C ALA A 163 -6.59 38.90 -0.61
N LEU A 164 -6.44 38.98 -1.95
CA LEU A 164 -7.53 39.27 -2.88
C LEU A 164 -8.35 38.02 -3.25
N PHE A 165 -7.71 36.84 -3.29
CA PHE A 165 -8.32 35.57 -3.71
C PHE A 165 -7.91 34.44 -2.76
N PRO A 166 -8.47 34.39 -1.53
CA PRO A 166 -8.05 33.46 -0.48
C PRO A 166 -8.21 32.00 -0.88
N ASP A 167 -9.22 31.67 -1.68
CA ASP A 167 -9.55 30.27 -2.06
C ASP A 167 -8.88 29.82 -3.37
N ALA A 168 -8.34 30.75 -4.17
CA ALA A 168 -7.79 30.47 -5.48
C ALA A 168 -6.64 29.44 -5.47
N LEU A 169 -5.83 29.42 -4.42
CA LEU A 169 -4.75 28.45 -4.27
C LEU A 169 -5.30 27.04 -4.05
N GLU A 170 -6.35 26.89 -3.25
CA GLU A 170 -6.94 25.58 -2.98
C GLU A 170 -7.72 25.06 -4.19
N GLU A 171 -8.47 25.92 -4.88
CA GLU A 171 -9.12 25.57 -6.14
C GLU A 171 -8.11 25.15 -7.22
N PHE A 172 -7.00 25.86 -7.32
CA PHE A 172 -5.91 25.52 -8.24
C PHE A 172 -5.27 24.18 -7.89
N ARG A 173 -5.06 23.87 -6.61
CA ARG A 173 -4.57 22.56 -6.16
C ARG A 173 -5.55 21.45 -6.50
N ARG A 174 -6.84 21.64 -6.23
CA ARG A 174 -7.90 20.68 -6.54
C ARG A 174 -8.03 20.39 -8.02
N SER A 175 -7.96 21.41 -8.87
CA SER A 175 -8.08 21.26 -10.34
C SER A 175 -6.93 20.48 -10.97
N HIS A 176 -5.80 20.34 -10.26
CA HIS A 176 -4.61 19.62 -10.74
C HIS A 176 -4.32 18.34 -9.97
N GLY A 177 -5.05 18.08 -8.88
CA GLY A 177 -4.91 16.89 -8.03
C GLY A 177 -5.58 15.66 -8.63
N SER A 178 -5.08 14.46 -8.25
CA SER A 178 -5.79 13.20 -8.48
C SER A 178 -7.05 13.10 -7.61
N ALA A 179 -7.90 12.11 -7.87
CA ALA A 179 -9.07 11.82 -7.03
C ALA A 179 -8.64 11.60 -5.57
N ASP A 180 -7.60 10.79 -5.35
CA ASP A 180 -7.04 10.52 -4.02
C ASP A 180 -6.55 11.79 -3.31
N TYR A 181 -5.87 12.68 -4.05
CA TYR A 181 -5.42 13.97 -3.50
C TYR A 181 -6.59 14.85 -3.10
N ASN A 182 -7.67 14.86 -3.90
CA ASN A 182 -8.81 15.75 -3.68
C ASN A 182 -9.72 15.29 -2.53
N SER A 183 -9.84 13.98 -2.33
CA SER A 183 -10.64 13.38 -1.23
C SER A 183 -9.91 13.38 0.11
N ALA A 184 -8.58 13.46 0.11
CA ALA A 184 -7.76 13.37 1.31
C ALA A 184 -7.81 14.66 2.17
N THR A 185 -7.63 14.51 3.48
CA THR A 185 -7.41 15.60 4.44
C THR A 185 -6.08 16.32 4.14
N PRO A 186 -5.82 17.50 4.69
CA PRO A 186 -4.54 18.20 4.49
C PRO A 186 -3.32 17.36 4.90
N VAL A 187 -3.40 16.61 5.99
CA VAL A 187 -2.33 15.71 6.47
C VAL A 187 -2.10 14.58 5.48
N MET A 188 -3.18 13.89 5.06
CA MET A 188 -3.09 12.78 4.13
C MET A 188 -2.71 13.21 2.71
N ARG A 189 -3.05 14.44 2.27
CA ARG A 189 -2.53 14.99 1.00
C ARG A 189 -1.01 15.13 1.00
N GLN A 190 -0.44 15.64 2.09
CA GLN A 190 1.00 15.76 2.20
C GLN A 190 1.66 14.39 2.33
N THR A 191 1.04 13.46 3.07
CA THR A 191 1.45 12.06 3.17
C THR A 191 1.46 11.39 1.79
N LEU A 192 0.40 11.58 0.97
CA LEU A 192 0.37 11.09 -0.41
C LEU A 192 1.56 11.60 -1.22
N VAL A 193 1.82 12.91 -1.16
CA VAL A 193 2.95 13.52 -1.89
C VAL A 193 4.30 12.97 -1.42
N ASN A 194 4.48 12.76 -0.12
CA ASN A 194 5.71 12.18 0.43
C ASN A 194 5.92 10.74 -0.05
N THR A 195 4.87 9.93 0.01
CA THR A 195 4.94 8.48 -0.28
C THR A 195 5.08 8.17 -1.77
N VAL A 196 4.26 8.79 -2.66
CA VAL A 196 4.27 8.45 -4.10
C VAL A 196 5.51 8.91 -4.85
N ASN A 197 6.27 9.86 -4.30
CA ASN A 197 7.48 10.40 -4.94
C ASN A 197 8.75 9.62 -4.58
N GLU A 198 8.71 8.73 -3.61
CA GLU A 198 9.86 7.91 -3.24
C GLU A 198 10.10 6.83 -4.29
N ASP A 199 11.33 6.70 -4.77
CA ASP A 199 11.75 5.63 -5.68
C ASP A 199 12.42 4.53 -4.87
N LEU A 200 11.89 3.31 -4.96
CA LEU A 200 12.36 2.18 -4.17
C LEU A 200 13.17 1.17 -4.98
N VAL A 201 13.50 1.49 -6.22
CA VAL A 201 14.25 0.61 -7.13
C VAL A 201 15.59 0.17 -6.54
N GLU A 202 16.27 1.04 -5.80
CA GLU A 202 17.56 0.75 -5.17
C GLU A 202 17.50 -0.34 -4.07
N TYR A 203 16.33 -0.57 -3.47
CA TYR A 203 16.15 -1.56 -2.40
C TYR A 203 15.83 -2.96 -2.93
N MET A 204 15.29 -3.08 -4.14
CA MET A 204 14.80 -4.32 -4.73
C MET A 204 15.86 -5.42 -4.86
N PRO A 205 17.15 -5.13 -5.17
CA PRO A 205 18.19 -6.15 -5.21
C PRO A 205 18.50 -6.82 -3.85
N ASN A 206 18.07 -6.21 -2.76
CA ASN A 206 18.24 -6.76 -1.40
C ASN A 206 17.10 -7.70 -0.98
N MET A 207 16.01 -7.77 -1.74
CA MET A 207 14.90 -8.69 -1.50
C MET A 207 15.27 -10.11 -1.97
N LYS A 208 15.96 -10.86 -1.08
CA LYS A 208 16.50 -12.20 -1.39
C LYS A 208 15.53 -13.35 -1.10
N MET A 209 14.44 -13.07 -0.40
CA MET A 209 13.36 -14.04 -0.15
C MET A 209 12.58 -14.31 -1.44
N PRO A 210 11.85 -15.44 -1.55
CA PRO A 210 10.93 -15.70 -2.65
C PRO A 210 9.88 -14.59 -2.79
N VAL A 211 9.77 -14.01 -4.00
CA VAL A 211 8.81 -12.93 -4.31
C VAL A 211 7.88 -13.38 -5.43
N LEU A 212 6.58 -13.34 -5.17
CA LEU A 212 5.55 -13.50 -6.19
C LEU A 212 5.02 -12.11 -6.60
N LEU A 213 5.18 -11.77 -7.86
CA LEU A 213 4.56 -10.59 -8.48
C LEU A 213 3.30 -11.03 -9.21
N VAL A 214 2.14 -10.49 -8.84
CA VAL A 214 0.87 -10.72 -9.56
C VAL A 214 0.37 -9.39 -10.08
N TRP A 215 0.08 -9.33 -11.39
CA TRP A 215 -0.18 -8.06 -12.03
C TRP A 215 -1.28 -8.12 -13.08
N GLY A 216 -2.14 -7.08 -13.10
CA GLY A 216 -3.09 -6.87 -14.19
C GLY A 216 -2.38 -6.42 -15.47
N GLU A 217 -2.75 -7.04 -16.61
CA GLU A 217 -2.18 -6.72 -17.92
C GLU A 217 -2.42 -5.26 -18.31
N ASN A 218 -3.56 -4.70 -17.92
CA ASN A 218 -4.02 -3.36 -18.27
C ASN A 218 -3.94 -2.37 -17.09
N ASP A 219 -3.07 -2.65 -16.10
CA ASP A 219 -2.88 -1.75 -14.98
C ASP A 219 -2.24 -0.43 -15.46
N ASP A 220 -2.97 0.67 -15.31
CA ASP A 220 -2.56 2.03 -15.69
C ASP A 220 -2.03 2.85 -14.49
N ALA A 221 -2.28 2.41 -13.26
CA ALA A 221 -1.77 3.04 -12.04
C ALA A 221 -0.33 2.61 -11.75
N THR A 222 -0.05 1.31 -11.82
CA THR A 222 1.29 0.70 -11.72
C THR A 222 1.51 -0.19 -12.96
N PRO A 223 2.03 0.38 -14.05
CA PRO A 223 2.10 -0.33 -15.33
C PRO A 223 2.87 -1.66 -15.26
N LEU A 224 2.46 -2.65 -16.05
CA LEU A 224 3.13 -3.97 -16.14
C LEU A 224 4.65 -3.89 -16.42
N SER A 225 5.11 -2.77 -16.99
CA SER A 225 6.55 -2.48 -17.14
C SER A 225 7.28 -2.41 -15.80
N ASP A 226 6.60 -1.94 -14.75
CA ASP A 226 7.18 -1.82 -13.41
C ASP A 226 7.33 -3.20 -12.78
N ALA A 227 6.34 -4.10 -12.94
CA ALA A 227 6.46 -5.50 -12.55
C ALA A 227 7.61 -6.23 -13.23
N LYS A 228 7.80 -5.99 -14.54
CA LYS A 228 8.92 -6.55 -15.30
C LYS A 228 10.27 -6.03 -14.79
N LEU A 229 10.35 -4.76 -14.42
CA LEU A 229 11.54 -4.18 -13.80
C LEU A 229 11.79 -4.79 -12.42
N MET A 230 10.76 -4.89 -11.57
CA MET A 230 10.87 -5.54 -10.25
C MET A 230 11.38 -6.98 -10.37
N LYS A 231 10.82 -7.77 -11.32
CA LYS A 231 11.30 -9.13 -11.59
C LYS A 231 12.78 -9.19 -12.00
N GLN A 232 13.26 -8.19 -12.73
CA GLN A 232 14.67 -8.14 -13.13
C GLN A 232 15.61 -7.79 -11.97
N LEU A 233 15.13 -7.01 -11.00
CA LEU A 233 15.94 -6.49 -9.89
C LEU A 233 15.91 -7.37 -8.66
N MET A 234 14.78 -8.06 -8.40
CA MET A 234 14.62 -8.95 -7.26
C MET A 234 15.15 -10.34 -7.61
N PRO A 235 16.16 -10.88 -6.85
CA PRO A 235 16.89 -12.10 -7.25
C PRO A 235 16.04 -13.36 -7.36
N ASP A 236 15.00 -13.51 -6.53
CA ASP A 236 14.11 -14.67 -6.50
C ASP A 236 12.65 -14.24 -6.72
N ALA A 237 12.39 -13.62 -7.89
CA ALA A 237 11.05 -13.12 -8.22
C ALA A 237 10.41 -13.86 -9.40
N GLY A 238 9.20 -14.40 -9.18
CA GLY A 238 8.27 -14.88 -10.19
C GLY A 238 7.24 -13.82 -10.58
N LEU A 239 6.87 -13.71 -11.86
CA LEU A 239 5.82 -12.79 -12.33
C LEU A 239 4.68 -13.58 -12.98
N VAL A 240 3.47 -13.36 -12.49
CA VAL A 240 2.22 -13.81 -13.08
C VAL A 240 1.42 -12.62 -13.57
N THR A 241 1.04 -12.60 -14.84
CA THR A 241 0.21 -11.55 -15.43
C THR A 241 -1.21 -12.06 -15.63
N LEU A 242 -2.19 -11.36 -15.05
CA LEU A 242 -3.61 -11.65 -15.22
C LEU A 242 -4.16 -10.84 -16.39
N LYS A 243 -4.69 -11.55 -17.40
CA LYS A 243 -5.19 -10.94 -18.64
C LYS A 243 -6.47 -10.16 -18.39
N ASN A 244 -6.64 -9.05 -19.14
CA ASN A 244 -7.84 -8.21 -19.09
C ASN A 244 -8.16 -7.64 -17.71
N CYS A 245 -7.17 -7.48 -16.84
CA CYS A 245 -7.30 -6.90 -15.50
C CYS A 245 -6.58 -5.56 -15.42
N GLY A 246 -7.15 -4.64 -14.64
CA GLY A 246 -6.54 -3.38 -14.22
C GLY A 246 -5.81 -3.50 -12.88
N HIS A 247 -5.88 -2.42 -12.09
CA HIS A 247 -5.15 -2.24 -10.82
C HIS A 247 -5.69 -3.06 -9.64
N TYR A 248 -6.81 -3.73 -9.78
CA TYR A 248 -7.38 -4.62 -8.77
C TYR A 248 -7.48 -6.05 -9.29
N SER A 249 -6.37 -6.55 -9.84
CA SER A 249 -6.30 -7.83 -10.53
C SER A 249 -6.79 -9.01 -9.67
N PHE A 250 -6.58 -8.95 -8.37
CA PHE A 250 -7.03 -9.94 -7.39
C PHE A 250 -8.56 -9.96 -7.18
N LEU A 251 -9.27 -8.87 -7.48
CA LEU A 251 -10.74 -8.80 -7.47
C LEU A 251 -11.31 -9.14 -8.84
N GLU A 252 -10.72 -8.59 -9.91
CA GLU A 252 -11.20 -8.73 -11.28
C GLU A 252 -11.06 -10.17 -11.79
N GLN A 253 -10.02 -10.89 -11.37
CA GLN A 253 -9.76 -12.30 -11.71
C GLN A 253 -9.56 -13.16 -10.44
N GLN A 254 -10.44 -13.00 -9.47
CA GLN A 254 -10.35 -13.61 -8.15
C GLN A 254 -10.07 -15.11 -8.18
N PHE A 255 -10.74 -15.86 -9.05
CA PHE A 255 -10.53 -17.33 -9.15
C PHE A 255 -9.11 -17.67 -9.59
N THR A 256 -8.60 -16.99 -10.62
CA THR A 256 -7.24 -17.23 -11.13
C THR A 256 -6.20 -16.76 -10.10
N PHE A 257 -6.42 -15.59 -9.50
CA PHE A 257 -5.57 -15.06 -8.44
C PHE A 257 -5.47 -16.02 -7.25
N ASN A 258 -6.61 -16.51 -6.76
CA ASN A 258 -6.65 -17.45 -5.63
C ASN A 258 -5.89 -18.75 -5.93
N LYS A 259 -5.96 -19.28 -7.17
CA LYS A 259 -5.16 -20.45 -7.56
C LYS A 259 -3.66 -20.17 -7.55
N VAL A 260 -3.25 -19.00 -8.05
CA VAL A 260 -1.85 -18.59 -8.04
C VAL A 260 -1.35 -18.40 -6.60
N LEU A 261 -2.15 -17.72 -5.77
CA LEU A 261 -1.84 -17.51 -4.36
C LEU A 261 -1.76 -18.83 -3.59
N ALA A 262 -2.75 -19.72 -3.76
CA ALA A 262 -2.77 -21.04 -3.11
C ALA A 262 -1.54 -21.87 -3.48
N SER A 263 -1.18 -21.91 -4.77
CA SER A 263 0.01 -22.63 -5.24
C SER A 263 1.31 -22.08 -4.62
N PHE A 264 1.50 -20.77 -4.57
CA PHE A 264 2.69 -20.13 -3.98
C PHE A 264 2.76 -20.32 -2.45
N MET A 265 1.59 -20.30 -1.80
CA MET A 265 1.45 -20.48 -0.36
C MET A 265 1.26 -21.95 0.05
N GLU A 266 1.30 -22.90 -0.90
CA GLU A 266 1.17 -24.33 -0.63
C GLU A 266 -0.12 -24.66 0.16
N ILE A 267 -1.24 -24.06 -0.25
CA ILE A 267 -2.57 -24.30 0.32
C ILE A 267 -3.31 -25.28 -0.61
N ASP A 268 -3.81 -26.37 -0.04
CA ASP A 268 -4.59 -27.39 -0.74
C ASP A 268 -6.03 -26.93 -1.01
#